data_09f07734d5fb7df14a5db8fe4a43df8e
#
_entry.id   09f07734d5fb7df14a5db8fe4a43df8e
#
_cell.length_a   1.000
_cell.length_b   1.000
_cell.length_c   1.000
_cell.angle_alpha   90.00
_cell.angle_beta   90.00
_cell.angle_gamma   90.00
#
_symmetry.space_group_name_H-M   'P 1'
#
loop_
_entity.id
_entity.type
_entity.pdbx_description
1 polymer ?
#
loop_
_entity_poly.entity_id
_entity_poly.type
_entity_poly.pdbx_seq_one_letter_code
_entity_poly.pdbx_strand_id
1 'polypeptide(L)'
;MIQFLSGKGTSDLKKARLTNDVRYQEFNEVTLGCFEYMQTAKGYFYFTLVLRPDRGAFLLPVDRSAGEMIKYSLKRGDHTMQKSITRSGLTGNQLKIIAMIAMTCDHVGMQLVPQALWLRLIGRLAMPIYAYMIAEGCRHTRDRKKYLLRLLGMGVLCQIVYFVAMGSLYQCILMTFSLSVIYIGLFDAAEQEPSTGNRLRLGLGTGLIFLLCTVLPDLLPHTDYEIDYGLTGVLLPVLIYGAGTKGLLLGLALVALQYGGLQWFAFLSVPLLLAYNGQRGTADIGKLFYWYYPVHLVVIYGMSLLI
;
A
#
# COMPACT_ATOMS: atom_id res chain seq x y z
N MET A 1 32.97 7.23 -1.05
CA MET A 1 34.07 7.92 -1.76
C MET A 1 33.95 7.54 -3.22
N ILE A 2 33.63 8.46 -4.10
CA ILE A 2 33.52 8.21 -5.54
C ILE A 2 34.79 8.73 -6.17
N GLN A 3 35.45 7.93 -7.01
CA GLN A 3 36.61 8.29 -7.78
C GLN A 3 36.18 8.60 -9.22
N PHE A 4 36.58 9.76 -9.75
CA PHE A 4 36.36 10.13 -11.13
C PHE A 4 37.67 9.97 -11.91
N LEU A 5 37.59 9.31 -13.05
CA LEU A 5 38.73 9.23 -14.02
C LEU A 5 38.48 10.22 -15.17
N SER A 6 39.36 11.18 -15.37
CA SER A 6 39.36 12.03 -16.54
C SER A 6 40.25 11.38 -17.62
N GLY A 7 39.75 11.33 -18.84
CA GLY A 7 40.31 10.56 -19.95
C GLY A 7 41.59 11.07 -20.58
N LYS A 8 42.57 11.53 -19.84
CA LYS A 8 43.97 11.72 -20.32
C LYS A 8 44.93 11.39 -19.18
N GLY A 9 45.48 10.19 -19.23
CA GLY A 9 46.60 9.79 -18.40
C GLY A 9 46.26 9.33 -17.00
N THR A 10 46.91 8.27 -16.58
CA THR A 10 46.70 7.57 -15.29
C THR A 10 47.16 8.33 -14.04
N SER A 11 47.47 9.62 -14.14
CA SER A 11 48.12 10.40 -13.07
C SER A 11 47.17 11.31 -12.27
N ASP A 12 45.93 11.60 -12.76
CA ASP A 12 45.04 12.56 -12.11
C ASP A 12 43.75 11.90 -11.56
N LEU A 13 43.89 11.16 -10.47
CA LEU A 13 42.80 10.67 -9.66
C LEU A 13 42.36 11.75 -8.64
N LYS A 14 41.32 12.51 -8.91
CA LYS A 14 40.73 13.41 -7.92
C LYS A 14 39.70 12.67 -7.07
N LYS A 15 39.94 12.63 -5.74
CA LYS A 15 39.01 12.12 -4.73
C LYS A 15 37.92 13.16 -4.45
N ALA A 16 36.71 12.87 -4.78
CA ALA A 16 35.57 13.66 -4.34
C ALA A 16 34.84 12.95 -3.16
N ARG A 17 34.57 13.71 -2.10
CA ARG A 17 33.80 13.26 -0.95
C ARG A 17 32.35 13.70 -1.15
N LEU A 18 31.45 12.74 -1.26
CA LEU A 18 30.02 13.04 -1.27
C LEU A 18 29.56 13.37 0.16
N THR A 19 29.24 14.63 0.38
CA THR A 19 28.39 15.09 1.47
C THR A 19 27.00 15.37 0.89
N ASN A 20 25.98 15.57 1.72
CA ASN A 20 24.58 15.79 1.28
C ASN A 20 24.38 16.97 0.31
N ASP A 21 25.41 17.83 0.15
CA ASP A 21 25.45 18.91 -0.83
C ASP A 21 26.63 18.69 -1.78
N VAL A 22 26.36 18.22 -2.99
CA VAL A 22 27.38 18.05 -4.03
C VAL A 22 27.37 19.29 -4.91
N ARG A 23 28.37 20.18 -4.75
CA ARG A 23 28.67 21.24 -5.71
C ARG A 23 29.72 20.72 -6.70
N TYR A 24 29.44 20.84 -8.00
CA TYR A 24 30.38 20.53 -9.07
C TYR A 24 31.16 21.77 -9.50
N GLN A 25 32.47 21.64 -9.64
CA GLN A 25 33.28 22.55 -10.48
C GLN A 25 33.28 22.04 -11.93
N GLU A 26 33.32 22.98 -12.88
CA GLU A 26 33.16 22.77 -14.30
C GLU A 26 34.04 21.65 -14.87
N PHE A 27 33.41 20.75 -15.64
CA PHE A 27 34.09 19.79 -16.51
C PHE A 27 33.86 20.18 -17.98
N ASN A 28 34.90 20.56 -18.68
CA ASN A 28 34.81 21.04 -20.05
C ASN A 28 34.85 19.97 -21.14
N GLU A 29 35.13 18.72 -20.86
CA GLU A 29 35.06 17.63 -21.85
C GLU A 29 34.75 16.29 -21.17
N VAL A 30 33.65 15.65 -21.56
CA VAL A 30 33.31 14.28 -21.18
C VAL A 30 33.48 13.39 -22.40
N THR A 31 34.57 12.61 -22.43
CA THR A 31 34.82 11.61 -23.47
C THR A 31 34.16 10.29 -23.08
N LEU A 32 33.49 9.63 -24.03
CA LEU A 32 32.83 8.32 -23.86
C LEU A 32 33.83 7.25 -23.37
N GLY A 33 33.50 6.61 -22.26
CA GLY A 33 34.16 5.40 -21.83
C GLY A 33 33.23 4.62 -20.92
N CYS A 34 32.86 3.40 -21.28
CA CYS A 34 32.29 2.43 -20.34
C CYS A 34 33.44 1.89 -19.49
N PHE A 35 33.47 2.23 -18.21
CA PHE A 35 34.39 1.59 -17.27
C PHE A 35 33.56 0.84 -16.21
N GLU A 36 33.72 -0.45 -16.21
CA GLU A 36 33.26 -1.32 -15.16
C GLU A 36 34.37 -1.34 -14.09
N TYR A 37 34.14 -0.66 -12.97
CA TYR A 37 35.06 -0.71 -11.85
C TYR A 37 34.36 -1.30 -10.65
N MET A 38 34.85 -2.43 -10.20
CA MET A 38 34.33 -3.18 -9.07
C MET A 38 35.27 -2.94 -7.89
N GLN A 39 34.81 -2.20 -6.89
CA GLN A 39 35.57 -2.01 -5.65
C GLN A 39 34.68 -2.40 -4.48
N THR A 40 35.14 -3.38 -3.68
CA THR A 40 34.51 -3.77 -2.42
C THR A 40 35.10 -2.97 -1.29
N ALA A 41 34.29 -2.09 -0.68
CA ALA A 41 34.60 -1.52 0.62
C ALA A 41 33.40 -1.73 1.53
N LYS A 42 33.58 -2.43 2.62
CA LYS A 42 32.54 -2.74 3.63
C LYS A 42 31.28 -3.46 3.09
N GLY A 43 31.47 -4.40 2.12
CA GLY A 43 30.37 -5.23 1.63
C GLY A 43 29.44 -4.59 0.61
N TYR A 44 29.78 -3.43 0.04
CA TYR A 44 28.99 -2.75 -0.97
C TYR A 44 29.68 -2.85 -2.36
N PHE A 45 28.86 -3.08 -3.41
CA PHE A 45 29.29 -3.04 -4.81
C PHE A 45 28.83 -1.73 -5.45
N TYR A 46 29.74 -1.03 -6.11
CA TYR A 46 29.45 0.19 -6.85
C TYR A 46 29.70 -0.02 -8.33
N PHE A 47 28.73 0.32 -9.17
CA PHE A 47 28.89 0.39 -10.62
C PHE A 47 28.77 1.85 -11.07
N THR A 48 29.73 2.32 -11.83
CA THR A 48 29.68 3.65 -12.45
C THR A 48 29.44 3.49 -13.93
N LEU A 49 28.27 3.89 -14.43
CA LEU A 49 28.00 3.96 -15.86
C LEU A 49 27.99 5.43 -16.29
N VAL A 50 28.92 5.82 -17.16
CA VAL A 50 28.97 7.15 -17.74
C VAL A 50 28.28 7.11 -19.09
N LEU A 51 27.17 7.84 -19.23
CA LEU A 51 26.41 7.96 -20.47
C LEU A 51 26.67 9.30 -21.16
N ARG A 52 26.45 9.31 -22.47
CA ARG A 52 26.76 10.38 -23.42
C ARG A 52 26.36 11.78 -22.97
N PRO A 53 27.14 12.83 -23.42
CA PRO A 53 26.94 14.24 -23.03
C PRO A 53 25.57 14.83 -23.42
N ASP A 54 24.91 14.26 -24.43
CA ASP A 54 23.66 14.73 -24.99
C ASP A 54 22.38 14.25 -24.22
N ARG A 55 22.52 13.30 -23.29
CA ARG A 55 21.37 12.70 -22.56
C ARG A 55 21.50 12.65 -21.04
N GLY A 56 22.51 13.32 -20.47
CA GLY A 56 22.73 13.34 -19.03
C GLY A 56 23.58 12.17 -18.50
N ALA A 57 24.36 12.44 -17.45
CA ALA A 57 25.16 11.43 -16.76
C ALA A 57 24.33 10.72 -15.70
N PHE A 58 24.39 9.40 -15.65
CA PHE A 58 23.75 8.59 -14.63
C PHE A 58 24.83 7.92 -13.77
N LEU A 59 24.77 8.16 -12.47
CA LEU A 59 25.57 7.44 -11.48
C LEU A 59 24.65 6.46 -10.77
N LEU A 60 24.98 5.18 -10.84
CA LEU A 60 24.22 4.12 -10.19
C LEU A 60 25.06 3.49 -9.06
N PRO A 61 24.90 3.88 -7.79
CA PRO A 61 25.28 3.01 -6.73
C PRO A 61 24.20 1.92 -6.59
N VAL A 62 24.58 0.67 -6.81
CA VAL A 62 23.69 -0.47 -6.59
C VAL A 62 23.97 -0.99 -5.17
N ASP A 63 23.10 -0.69 -4.24
CA ASP A 63 23.07 -1.40 -2.96
C ASP A 63 22.18 -2.66 -3.14
N ARG A 64 22.82 -3.83 -3.19
CA ARG A 64 22.12 -5.12 -3.29
C ARG A 64 21.28 -5.45 -2.06
N SER A 65 21.54 -4.84 -0.92
CA SER A 65 20.85 -5.13 0.32
C SER A 65 19.46 -4.47 0.41
N ALA A 66 19.21 -3.42 -0.38
CA ALA A 66 17.97 -2.64 -0.32
C ALA A 66 17.11 -2.67 -1.59
N GLY A 67 17.57 -3.25 -2.71
CA GLY A 67 16.86 -3.21 -4.00
C GLY A 67 16.66 -1.78 -4.56
N GLU A 68 17.42 -0.82 -4.08
CA GLU A 68 17.27 0.59 -4.43
C GLU A 68 18.21 0.99 -5.59
N MET A 69 17.62 1.41 -6.70
CA MET A 69 18.36 2.09 -7.79
C MET A 69 18.25 3.61 -7.62
N ILE A 70 19.37 4.26 -7.39
CA ILE A 70 19.43 5.72 -7.29
C ILE A 70 19.78 6.28 -8.68
N LYS A 71 18.82 6.94 -9.32
CA LYS A 71 19.03 7.67 -10.57
C LYS A 71 19.26 9.15 -10.28
N TYR A 72 20.34 9.69 -10.82
CA TYR A 72 20.59 11.13 -10.82
C TYR A 72 20.32 11.67 -12.23
N SER A 73 19.46 12.67 -12.35
CA SER A 73 19.18 13.36 -13.61
C SER A 73 19.59 14.81 -13.51
N LEU A 74 20.39 15.27 -14.47
CA LEU A 74 20.73 16.70 -14.63
C LEU A 74 19.62 17.35 -15.44
N LYS A 75 18.96 18.34 -14.88
CA LYS A 75 17.97 19.15 -15.59
C LYS A 75 18.72 20.20 -16.42
N ARG A 76 18.40 20.29 -17.70
CA ARG A 76 19.04 21.26 -18.62
C ARG A 76 18.81 22.69 -18.14
N GLY A 77 19.85 23.41 -17.79
CA GLY A 77 19.80 24.80 -17.32
C GLY A 77 19.76 24.99 -15.79
N ASP A 78 19.76 23.91 -15.02
CA ASP A 78 19.84 24.00 -13.56
C ASP A 78 20.99 23.10 -13.09
N HIS A 79 21.99 23.67 -12.42
CA HIS A 79 23.17 22.94 -11.92
C HIS A 79 22.86 22.07 -10.69
N THR A 80 21.59 21.87 -10.36
CA THR A 80 21.15 21.03 -9.26
C THR A 80 20.91 19.60 -9.72
N MET A 81 21.56 18.63 -9.08
CA MET A 81 21.26 17.21 -9.25
C MET A 81 20.02 16.82 -8.46
N GLN A 82 18.97 16.43 -9.13
CA GLN A 82 17.81 15.86 -8.49
C GLN A 82 17.99 14.35 -8.31
N LYS A 83 18.09 13.93 -7.05
CA LYS A 83 18.12 12.51 -6.66
C LYS A 83 16.73 11.89 -6.83
N SER A 84 16.61 10.97 -7.76
CA SER A 84 15.39 10.15 -7.89
C SER A 84 15.72 8.72 -7.46
N ILE A 85 15.09 8.26 -6.41
CA ILE A 85 15.18 6.88 -5.95
C ILE A 85 14.04 6.12 -6.64
N THR A 86 14.35 5.29 -7.63
CA THR A 86 13.40 4.33 -8.18
C THR A 86 13.59 3.00 -7.44
N ARG A 87 12.68 2.68 -6.54
CA ARG A 87 12.61 1.36 -5.92
C ARG A 87 12.04 0.38 -6.95
N SER A 88 12.74 -0.72 -7.20
CA SER A 88 12.17 -1.86 -7.94
C SER A 88 11.06 -2.49 -7.09
N GLY A 89 9.97 -2.89 -7.72
CA GLY A 89 8.86 -3.55 -7.01
C GLY A 89 7.48 -3.10 -7.49
N LEU A 90 6.44 -3.61 -6.83
CA LEU A 90 5.05 -3.30 -7.15
C LEU A 90 4.67 -1.90 -6.70
N THR A 91 3.96 -1.17 -7.54
CA THR A 91 3.37 0.12 -7.18
C THR A 91 2.02 -0.07 -6.47
N GLY A 92 1.57 0.94 -5.73
CA GLY A 92 0.26 0.91 -5.08
C GLY A 92 -0.91 0.72 -6.07
N ASN A 93 -0.78 1.24 -7.29
CA ASN A 93 -1.79 1.03 -8.34
C ASN A 93 -1.82 -0.42 -8.83
N GLN A 94 -0.65 -1.06 -8.99
CA GLN A 94 -0.58 -2.49 -9.35
C GLN A 94 -1.18 -3.38 -8.25
N LEU A 95 -0.85 -3.10 -6.98
CA LEU A 95 -1.47 -3.81 -5.85
C LEU A 95 -2.99 -3.66 -5.83
N LYS A 96 -3.52 -2.46 -6.09
CA LYS A 96 -4.96 -2.23 -6.19
C LYS A 96 -5.61 -3.03 -7.32
N ILE A 97 -4.97 -3.10 -8.49
CA ILE A 97 -5.47 -3.91 -9.61
C ILE A 97 -5.49 -5.40 -9.22
N ILE A 98 -4.42 -5.91 -8.60
CA ILE A 98 -4.37 -7.30 -8.11
C ILE A 98 -5.51 -7.54 -7.12
N ALA A 99 -5.73 -6.62 -6.17
CA ALA A 99 -6.81 -6.73 -5.19
C ALA A 99 -8.20 -6.70 -5.84
N MET A 100 -8.42 -5.86 -6.86
CA MET A 100 -9.69 -5.82 -7.61
C MET A 100 -9.96 -7.15 -8.33
N ILE A 101 -8.97 -7.72 -8.98
CA ILE A 101 -9.09 -9.03 -9.65
C ILE A 101 -9.38 -10.12 -8.61
N ALA A 102 -8.61 -10.17 -7.52
CA ALA A 102 -8.81 -11.14 -6.45
C ALA A 102 -10.21 -11.03 -5.83
N MET A 103 -10.68 -9.81 -5.56
CA MET A 103 -12.03 -9.56 -5.03
C MET A 103 -13.12 -10.04 -5.99
N THR A 104 -12.95 -9.83 -7.29
CA THR A 104 -13.90 -10.34 -8.29
C THR A 104 -13.92 -11.87 -8.31
N CYS A 105 -12.74 -12.50 -8.26
CA CYS A 105 -12.65 -13.96 -8.14
C CYS A 105 -13.39 -14.46 -6.89
N ASP A 106 -13.26 -13.78 -5.74
CA ASP A 106 -13.96 -14.15 -4.51
C ASP A 106 -15.48 -14.12 -4.68
N HIS A 107 -16.01 -13.01 -5.18
CA HIS A 107 -17.46 -12.84 -5.34
C HIS A 107 -18.04 -13.73 -6.43
N VAL A 108 -17.34 -13.93 -7.55
CA VAL A 108 -17.73 -14.89 -8.60
C VAL A 108 -17.74 -16.31 -8.03
N GLY A 109 -16.68 -16.71 -7.30
CA GLY A 109 -16.61 -18.01 -6.65
C GLY A 109 -17.67 -18.20 -5.57
N MET A 110 -18.10 -17.13 -4.92
CA MET A 110 -19.15 -17.19 -3.89
C MET A 110 -20.56 -17.31 -4.48
N GLN A 111 -20.85 -16.51 -5.52
CA GLN A 111 -22.22 -16.32 -6.00
C GLN A 111 -22.57 -17.08 -7.27
N LEU A 112 -21.62 -17.25 -8.20
CA LEU A 112 -21.90 -17.82 -9.53
C LEU A 112 -21.37 -19.25 -9.67
N VAL A 113 -20.20 -19.55 -9.07
CA VAL A 113 -19.52 -20.86 -9.26
C VAL A 113 -19.00 -21.39 -7.91
N PRO A 114 -19.89 -21.75 -6.93
CA PRO A 114 -19.48 -22.14 -5.58
C PRO A 114 -18.54 -23.36 -5.53
N GLN A 115 -18.61 -24.23 -6.52
CA GLN A 115 -17.76 -25.42 -6.66
C GLN A 115 -16.32 -25.08 -7.06
N ALA A 116 -16.04 -23.89 -7.60
CA ALA A 116 -14.71 -23.44 -7.98
C ALA A 116 -13.94 -22.85 -6.78
N LEU A 117 -13.59 -23.66 -5.78
CA LEU A 117 -12.91 -23.21 -4.55
C LEU A 117 -11.62 -22.42 -4.81
N TRP A 118 -10.93 -22.68 -5.92
CA TRP A 118 -9.72 -21.94 -6.29
C TRP A 118 -9.97 -20.43 -6.50
N LEU A 119 -11.16 -20.03 -6.94
CA LEU A 119 -11.56 -18.64 -7.03
C LEU A 119 -11.60 -17.98 -5.63
N ARG A 120 -12.13 -18.72 -4.66
CA ARG A 120 -12.17 -18.27 -3.26
C ARG A 120 -10.77 -18.17 -2.65
N LEU A 121 -9.85 -19.08 -3.03
CA LEU A 121 -8.44 -19.01 -2.58
C LEU A 121 -7.75 -17.76 -3.10
N ILE A 122 -7.89 -17.45 -4.38
CA ILE A 122 -7.38 -16.21 -4.98
C ILE A 122 -8.03 -15.00 -4.29
N GLY A 123 -9.30 -15.08 -4.01
CA GLY A 123 -10.08 -14.04 -3.35
C GLY A 123 -9.53 -13.61 -2.00
N ARG A 124 -8.94 -14.54 -1.22
CA ARG A 124 -8.36 -14.24 0.11
C ARG A 124 -7.21 -13.22 0.06
N LEU A 125 -6.61 -12.97 -1.09
CA LEU A 125 -5.58 -11.93 -1.28
C LEU A 125 -6.14 -10.52 -1.21
N ALA A 126 -7.42 -10.31 -1.56
CA ALA A 126 -8.01 -8.98 -1.72
C ALA A 126 -8.00 -8.18 -0.43
N MET A 127 -8.57 -8.75 0.64
CA MET A 127 -8.76 -8.06 1.92
C MET A 127 -7.43 -7.57 2.54
N PRO A 128 -6.36 -8.37 2.65
CA PRO A 128 -5.08 -7.89 3.18
C PRO A 128 -4.46 -6.77 2.34
N ILE A 129 -4.55 -6.86 1.00
CA ILE A 129 -4.01 -5.83 0.12
C ILE A 129 -4.77 -4.51 0.32
N TYR A 130 -6.10 -4.56 0.38
CA TYR A 130 -6.90 -3.37 0.68
C TYR A 130 -6.60 -2.80 2.07
N ALA A 131 -6.53 -3.64 3.11
CA ALA A 131 -6.20 -3.23 4.46
C ALA A 131 -4.83 -2.51 4.52
N TYR A 132 -3.84 -3.05 3.80
CA TYR A 132 -2.53 -2.42 3.66
C TYR A 132 -2.62 -1.07 2.96
N MET A 133 -3.38 -0.96 1.86
CA MET A 133 -3.58 0.30 1.13
C MET A 133 -4.36 1.34 1.95
N ILE A 134 -5.25 0.92 2.86
CA ILE A 134 -5.92 1.82 3.81
C ILE A 134 -4.91 2.40 4.81
N ALA A 135 -4.04 1.56 5.39
CA ALA A 135 -2.98 2.01 6.28
C ALA A 135 -2.03 3.00 5.59
N GLU A 136 -1.59 2.69 4.36
CA GLU A 136 -0.79 3.60 3.52
C GLU A 136 -1.53 4.88 3.17
N GLY A 137 -2.83 4.78 2.86
CA GLY A 137 -3.68 5.95 2.66
C GLY A 137 -3.71 6.87 3.87
N CYS A 138 -3.81 6.34 5.09
CA CYS A 138 -3.76 7.11 6.33
C CYS A 138 -2.41 7.79 6.58
N ARG A 139 -1.29 7.14 6.17
CA ARG A 139 0.07 7.70 6.30
C ARG A 139 0.32 8.86 5.34
N HIS A 140 -0.21 8.78 4.12
CA HIS A 140 0.14 9.69 3.02
C HIS A 140 -0.92 10.77 2.73
N THR A 141 -2.14 10.66 3.29
CA THR A 141 -3.19 11.66 3.02
C THR A 141 -2.95 12.95 3.80
N ARG A 142 -3.08 14.09 3.10
CA ARG A 142 -3.04 15.41 3.73
C ARG A 142 -4.34 15.74 4.48
N ASP A 143 -5.46 15.19 4.02
CA ASP A 143 -6.79 15.46 4.58
C ASP A 143 -7.50 14.13 4.87
N ARG A 144 -7.30 13.63 6.09
CA ARG A 144 -7.88 12.37 6.55
C ARG A 144 -9.41 12.42 6.63
N LYS A 145 -9.99 13.60 6.89
CA LYS A 145 -11.45 13.76 6.92
C LYS A 145 -12.04 13.53 5.54
N LYS A 146 -11.47 14.14 4.49
CA LYS A 146 -11.92 13.91 3.11
C LYS A 146 -11.70 12.45 2.67
N TYR A 147 -10.63 11.82 3.12
CA TYR A 147 -10.36 10.41 2.86
C TYR A 147 -11.45 9.53 3.48
N LEU A 148 -11.75 9.72 4.77
CA LEU A 148 -12.82 9.04 5.48
C LEU A 148 -14.19 9.27 4.82
N LEU A 149 -14.54 10.52 4.50
CA LEU A 149 -15.83 10.84 3.89
C LEU A 149 -16.03 10.16 2.53
N ARG A 150 -14.98 10.03 1.71
CA ARG A 150 -15.06 9.28 0.44
C ARG A 150 -15.29 7.79 0.69
N LEU A 151 -14.54 7.20 1.63
CA LEU A 151 -14.64 5.79 1.95
C LEU A 151 -16.02 5.46 2.55
N LEU A 152 -16.45 6.24 3.53
CA LEU A 152 -17.74 6.11 4.20
C LEU A 152 -18.91 6.35 3.23
N GLY A 153 -18.82 7.39 2.39
CA GLY A 153 -19.85 7.68 1.39
C GLY A 153 -20.07 6.53 0.40
N MET A 154 -18.97 5.90 -0.05
CA MET A 154 -19.06 4.70 -0.90
C MET A 154 -19.59 3.49 -0.11
N GLY A 155 -19.21 3.34 1.16
CA GLY A 155 -19.74 2.31 2.02
C GLY A 155 -21.26 2.43 2.22
N VAL A 156 -21.74 3.64 2.51
CA VAL A 156 -23.17 3.92 2.64
C VAL A 156 -23.92 3.66 1.33
N LEU A 157 -23.35 4.06 0.19
CA LEU A 157 -23.93 3.76 -1.12
C LEU A 157 -24.09 2.24 -1.33
N CYS A 158 -23.06 1.47 -1.03
CA CYS A 158 -23.12 0.01 -1.11
C CYS A 158 -24.15 -0.55 -0.15
N GLN A 159 -24.24 -0.02 1.07
CA GLN A 159 -25.25 -0.45 2.06
C GLN A 159 -26.67 -0.20 1.58
N ILE A 160 -26.93 0.94 0.94
CA ILE A 160 -28.23 1.23 0.33
C ILE A 160 -28.56 0.19 -0.76
N VAL A 161 -27.57 -0.16 -1.60
CA VAL A 161 -27.74 -1.18 -2.64
C VAL A 161 -28.05 -2.55 -2.01
N TYR A 162 -27.30 -2.98 -0.99
CA TYR A 162 -27.57 -4.24 -0.28
C TYR A 162 -28.97 -4.26 0.32
N PHE A 163 -29.36 -3.18 0.99
CA PHE A 163 -30.68 -3.09 1.62
C PHE A 163 -31.81 -3.12 0.60
N VAL A 164 -31.71 -2.34 -0.47
CA VAL A 164 -32.75 -2.27 -1.52
C VAL A 164 -32.85 -3.56 -2.33
N ALA A 165 -31.71 -4.17 -2.68
CA ALA A 165 -31.67 -5.35 -3.53
C ALA A 165 -31.96 -6.66 -2.77
N MET A 166 -31.53 -6.77 -1.51
CA MET A 166 -31.51 -8.03 -0.78
C MET A 166 -32.20 -7.95 0.59
N GLY A 167 -32.65 -6.77 1.05
CA GLY A 167 -33.13 -6.54 2.41
C GLY A 167 -32.06 -6.71 3.48
N SER A 168 -30.78 -6.73 3.10
CA SER A 168 -29.64 -7.07 3.95
C SER A 168 -29.14 -5.87 4.76
N LEU A 169 -28.88 -6.10 6.03
CA LEU A 169 -28.21 -5.15 6.94
C LEU A 169 -26.70 -5.40 7.07
N TYR A 170 -26.18 -6.36 6.33
CA TYR A 170 -24.77 -6.69 6.31
C TYR A 170 -23.91 -5.50 5.87
N GLN A 171 -22.94 -5.11 6.69
CA GLN A 171 -22.09 -3.95 6.47
C GLN A 171 -20.83 -4.32 5.66
N CYS A 172 -20.73 -3.77 4.45
CA CYS A 172 -19.63 -4.10 3.54
C CYS A 172 -18.26 -3.68 4.08
N ILE A 173 -17.19 -4.22 3.49
CA ILE A 173 -15.79 -3.98 3.86
C ILE A 173 -15.38 -2.49 3.88
N LEU A 174 -16.07 -1.61 3.13
CA LEU A 174 -15.80 -0.18 3.16
C LEU A 174 -16.24 0.45 4.49
N MET A 175 -17.27 -0.09 5.14
CA MET A 175 -17.68 0.32 6.49
C MET A 175 -16.62 -0.11 7.51
N THR A 176 -16.13 -1.35 7.42
CA THR A 176 -15.02 -1.88 8.24
C THR A 176 -13.78 -0.98 8.15
N PHE A 177 -13.37 -0.64 6.94
CA PHE A 177 -12.21 0.23 6.72
C PHE A 177 -12.46 1.68 7.15
N SER A 178 -13.70 2.17 7.09
CA SER A 178 -14.04 3.48 7.63
C SER A 178 -13.85 3.53 9.14
N LEU A 179 -14.26 2.48 9.86
CA LEU A 179 -14.00 2.34 11.29
C LEU A 179 -12.49 2.28 11.60
N SER A 180 -11.71 1.58 10.76
CA SER A 180 -10.25 1.55 10.88
C SER A 180 -9.63 2.96 10.75
N VAL A 181 -10.08 3.76 9.76
CA VAL A 181 -9.58 5.14 9.55
C VAL A 181 -9.95 6.04 10.73
N ILE A 182 -11.15 5.89 11.28
CA ILE A 182 -11.58 6.61 12.49
C ILE A 182 -10.66 6.23 13.66
N TYR A 183 -10.45 4.93 13.89
CA TYR A 183 -9.63 4.46 15.00
C TYR A 183 -8.18 4.94 14.88
N ILE A 184 -7.57 4.87 13.69
CA ILE A 184 -6.23 5.40 13.42
C ILE A 184 -6.18 6.91 13.75
N GLY A 185 -7.22 7.66 13.42
CA GLY A 185 -7.30 9.09 13.74
C GLY A 185 -7.37 9.38 15.24
N LEU A 186 -8.13 8.57 15.99
CA LEU A 186 -8.22 8.68 17.45
C LEU A 186 -6.91 8.28 18.12
N PHE A 187 -6.26 7.23 17.62
CA PHE A 187 -4.97 6.75 18.09
C PHE A 187 -3.88 7.81 17.91
N ASP A 188 -3.75 8.39 16.71
CA ASP A 188 -2.78 9.45 16.43
C ASP A 188 -3.02 10.70 17.31
N ALA A 189 -4.28 11.09 17.52
CA ALA A 189 -4.60 12.24 18.37
C ALA A 189 -4.20 11.99 19.84
N ALA A 190 -4.38 10.75 20.33
CA ALA A 190 -4.00 10.38 21.69
C ALA A 190 -2.48 10.27 21.86
N GLU A 191 -1.75 9.93 20.80
CA GLU A 191 -0.29 9.80 20.79
C GLU A 191 0.40 11.17 20.66
N GLN A 192 -0.09 12.03 19.76
CA GLN A 192 0.48 13.36 19.50
C GLN A 192 0.20 14.35 20.65
N GLU A 193 -1.00 14.28 21.22
CA GLU A 193 -1.42 15.12 22.33
C GLU A 193 -2.02 14.23 23.44
N PRO A 194 -1.21 13.68 24.36
CA PRO A 194 -1.67 12.74 25.37
C PRO A 194 -2.44 13.45 26.51
N SER A 195 -3.57 14.07 26.17
CA SER A 195 -4.51 14.69 27.10
C SER A 195 -5.54 13.68 27.59
N THR A 196 -6.14 13.94 28.78
CA THR A 196 -7.25 13.11 29.30
C THR A 196 -8.40 13.05 28.31
N GLY A 197 -8.71 14.17 27.62
CA GLY A 197 -9.75 14.23 26.60
C GLY A 197 -9.50 13.31 25.42
N ASN A 198 -8.28 13.28 24.87
CA ASN A 198 -7.93 12.41 23.75
C ASN A 198 -7.88 10.93 24.14
N ARG A 199 -7.40 10.61 25.35
CA ARG A 199 -7.45 9.26 25.89
C ARG A 199 -8.88 8.78 26.09
N LEU A 200 -9.77 9.64 26.59
CA LEU A 200 -11.19 9.33 26.74
C LEU A 200 -11.85 9.09 25.37
N ARG A 201 -11.59 9.94 24.37
CA ARG A 201 -12.09 9.75 22.99
C ARG A 201 -11.62 8.43 22.39
N LEU A 202 -10.36 8.06 22.57
CA LEU A 202 -9.83 6.77 22.12
C LEU A 202 -10.56 5.61 22.84
N GLY A 203 -10.72 5.68 24.15
CA GLY A 203 -11.44 4.67 24.93
C GLY A 203 -12.90 4.52 24.50
N LEU A 204 -13.62 5.65 24.34
CA LEU A 204 -15.01 5.65 23.86
C LEU A 204 -15.11 5.12 22.42
N GLY A 205 -14.18 5.51 21.53
CA GLY A 205 -14.11 5.00 20.16
C GLY A 205 -13.86 3.49 20.11
N THR A 206 -12.95 2.99 20.96
CA THR A 206 -12.68 1.55 21.10
C THR A 206 -13.94 0.81 21.58
N GLY A 207 -14.60 1.32 22.60
CA GLY A 207 -15.85 0.74 23.14
C GLY A 207 -16.96 0.74 22.08
N LEU A 208 -17.12 1.81 21.31
CA LEU A 208 -18.12 1.89 20.24
C LEU A 208 -17.81 0.88 19.11
N ILE A 209 -16.55 0.78 18.67
CA ILE A 209 -16.17 -0.19 17.64
C ILE A 209 -16.41 -1.63 18.13
N PHE A 210 -16.05 -1.92 19.39
CA PHE A 210 -16.32 -3.22 19.99
C PHE A 210 -17.84 -3.51 20.05
N LEU A 211 -18.64 -2.53 20.47
CA LEU A 211 -20.10 -2.63 20.50
C LEU A 211 -20.65 -2.97 19.10
N LEU A 212 -20.23 -2.21 18.08
CA LEU A 212 -20.73 -2.38 16.71
C LEU A 212 -20.30 -3.72 16.08
N CYS A 213 -19.07 -4.16 16.33
CA CYS A 213 -18.50 -5.35 15.68
C CYS A 213 -18.78 -6.67 16.41
N THR A 214 -19.10 -6.62 17.70
CA THR A 214 -19.18 -7.83 18.52
C THR A 214 -20.52 -7.94 19.26
N VAL A 215 -20.93 -6.88 19.96
CA VAL A 215 -22.11 -6.93 20.81
C VAL A 215 -23.41 -6.76 20.01
N LEU A 216 -23.43 -5.84 19.06
CA LEU A 216 -24.64 -5.53 18.30
C LEU A 216 -25.12 -6.69 17.41
N PRO A 217 -24.24 -7.47 16.71
CA PRO A 217 -24.66 -8.68 16.03
C PRO A 217 -25.37 -9.68 16.96
N ASP A 218 -24.83 -9.87 18.17
CA ASP A 218 -25.45 -10.78 19.17
C ASP A 218 -26.78 -10.25 19.71
N LEU A 219 -26.97 -8.93 19.77
CA LEU A 219 -28.23 -8.30 20.19
C LEU A 219 -29.30 -8.31 19.10
N LEU A 220 -28.90 -8.51 17.83
CA LEU A 220 -29.78 -8.52 16.67
C LEU A 220 -29.83 -9.92 15.99
N PRO A 221 -30.05 -11.02 16.70
CA PRO A 221 -29.90 -12.39 16.18
C PRO A 221 -30.91 -12.74 15.07
N HIS A 222 -31.98 -11.94 14.91
CA HIS A 222 -32.99 -12.13 13.86
C HIS A 222 -32.70 -11.32 12.59
N THR A 223 -31.57 -10.65 12.52
CA THR A 223 -31.09 -9.89 11.34
C THR A 223 -29.77 -10.46 10.86
N ASP A 224 -29.39 -10.09 9.66
CA ASP A 224 -28.07 -10.40 9.11
C ASP A 224 -27.07 -9.27 9.35
N TYR A 225 -27.32 -8.44 10.40
CA TYR A 225 -26.39 -7.36 10.73
C TYR A 225 -25.06 -7.93 11.19
N GLU A 226 -24.05 -7.70 10.41
CA GLU A 226 -22.64 -8.01 10.71
C GLU A 226 -21.75 -7.02 10.00
N ILE A 227 -20.65 -6.62 10.63
CA ILE A 227 -19.60 -5.83 9.97
C ILE A 227 -18.60 -6.80 9.35
N ASP A 228 -18.38 -6.66 8.03
CA ASP A 228 -17.49 -7.55 7.27
C ASP A 228 -16.11 -7.69 7.93
N TYR A 229 -15.69 -8.93 8.20
CA TYR A 229 -14.53 -9.29 9.01
C TYR A 229 -14.55 -8.80 10.48
N GLY A 230 -15.66 -8.25 10.97
CA GLY A 230 -15.84 -7.87 12.36
C GLY A 230 -14.71 -7.02 12.95
N LEU A 231 -14.42 -7.23 14.22
CA LEU A 231 -13.38 -6.49 14.94
C LEU A 231 -11.98 -6.73 14.36
N THR A 232 -11.65 -7.95 13.96
CA THR A 232 -10.33 -8.28 13.40
C THR A 232 -10.10 -7.60 12.04
N GLY A 233 -11.16 -7.42 11.25
CA GLY A 233 -11.11 -6.64 10.01
C GLY A 233 -10.81 -5.16 10.25
N VAL A 234 -11.41 -4.57 11.29
CA VAL A 234 -11.12 -3.18 11.70
C VAL A 234 -9.69 -3.06 12.23
N LEU A 235 -9.21 -4.03 13.00
CA LEU A 235 -7.88 -3.99 13.61
C LEU A 235 -6.75 -4.22 12.59
N LEU A 236 -6.97 -4.95 11.50
CA LEU A 236 -5.89 -5.25 10.55
C LEU A 236 -5.24 -4.00 9.97
N PRO A 237 -5.95 -3.00 9.38
CA PRO A 237 -5.32 -1.75 8.95
C PRO A 237 -4.64 -0.97 10.08
N VAL A 238 -5.20 -1.01 11.29
CA VAL A 238 -4.65 -0.33 12.47
C VAL A 238 -3.30 -0.93 12.87
N LEU A 239 -3.22 -2.26 12.94
CA LEU A 239 -1.98 -2.98 13.25
C LEU A 239 -0.92 -2.76 12.18
N ILE A 240 -1.31 -2.77 10.90
CA ILE A 240 -0.40 -2.44 9.79
C ILE A 240 0.10 -1.00 9.92
N TYR A 241 -0.77 -0.06 10.25
CA TYR A 241 -0.42 1.34 10.44
C TYR A 241 0.59 1.54 11.57
N GLY A 242 0.36 0.92 12.74
CA GLY A 242 1.22 1.07 13.91
C GLY A 242 2.52 0.25 13.86
N ALA A 243 2.48 -0.98 13.31
CA ALA A 243 3.59 -1.92 13.40
C ALA A 243 4.10 -2.47 12.04
N GLY A 244 3.64 -1.90 10.91
CA GLY A 244 4.09 -2.29 9.57
C GLY A 244 3.93 -3.79 9.29
N THR A 245 4.99 -4.44 8.82
CA THR A 245 4.97 -5.88 8.49
C THR A 245 4.64 -6.77 9.69
N LYS A 246 5.10 -6.42 10.89
CA LYS A 246 4.75 -7.19 12.11
C LYS A 246 3.25 -7.09 12.40
N GLY A 247 2.68 -5.90 12.24
CA GLY A 247 1.25 -5.66 12.38
C GLY A 247 0.43 -6.40 11.31
N LEU A 248 0.91 -6.46 10.06
CA LEU A 248 0.31 -7.26 9.00
C LEU A 248 0.24 -8.74 9.38
N LEU A 249 1.36 -9.33 9.80
CA LEU A 249 1.42 -10.75 10.16
C LEU A 249 0.52 -11.07 11.37
N LEU A 250 0.55 -10.23 12.41
CA LEU A 250 -0.31 -10.39 13.58
C LEU A 250 -1.79 -10.25 13.20
N GLY A 251 -2.15 -9.22 12.44
CA GLY A 251 -3.53 -9.00 12.01
C GLY A 251 -4.07 -10.13 11.13
N LEU A 252 -3.26 -10.64 10.19
CA LEU A 252 -3.62 -11.80 9.38
C LEU A 252 -3.83 -13.06 10.23
N ALA A 253 -2.97 -13.27 11.24
CA ALA A 253 -3.14 -14.39 12.17
C ALA A 253 -4.46 -14.27 12.96
N LEU A 254 -4.81 -13.09 13.46
CA LEU A 254 -6.07 -12.86 14.18
C LEU A 254 -7.28 -13.13 13.27
N VAL A 255 -7.28 -12.62 12.03
CA VAL A 255 -8.35 -12.88 11.06
C VAL A 255 -8.44 -14.37 10.71
N ALA A 256 -7.29 -15.03 10.49
CA ALA A 256 -7.25 -16.45 10.15
C ALA A 256 -7.71 -17.36 11.32
N LEU A 257 -7.40 -16.98 12.56
CA LEU A 257 -7.87 -17.68 13.75
C LEU A 257 -9.40 -17.52 13.96
N GLN A 258 -9.93 -16.32 13.67
CA GLN A 258 -11.36 -16.05 13.82
C GLN A 258 -12.20 -16.78 12.78
N TYR A 259 -11.79 -16.76 11.50
CA TYR A 259 -12.60 -17.28 10.40
C TYR A 259 -12.17 -18.68 9.93
N GLY A 260 -10.96 -19.12 10.30
CA GLY A 260 -10.44 -20.47 9.99
C GLY A 260 -10.32 -20.77 8.50
N GLY A 261 -10.23 -22.07 8.17
CA GLY A 261 -10.34 -22.61 6.82
C GLY A 261 -9.55 -21.87 5.72
N LEU A 262 -10.26 -21.38 4.72
CA LEU A 262 -9.68 -20.68 3.58
C LEU A 262 -8.99 -19.37 3.94
N GLN A 263 -9.26 -18.79 5.12
CA GLN A 263 -8.71 -17.49 5.50
C GLN A 263 -7.19 -17.53 5.71
N TRP A 264 -6.60 -18.69 5.99
CA TRP A 264 -5.16 -18.86 6.05
C TRP A 264 -4.44 -18.55 4.72
N PHE A 265 -5.11 -18.69 3.59
CA PHE A 265 -4.56 -18.32 2.28
C PHE A 265 -4.37 -16.80 2.11
N ALA A 266 -4.93 -15.97 3.00
CA ALA A 266 -4.65 -14.55 3.04
C ALA A 266 -3.16 -14.23 3.24
N PHE A 267 -2.38 -15.13 3.88
CA PHE A 267 -0.92 -15.00 4.01
C PHE A 267 -0.18 -15.02 2.67
N LEU A 268 -0.76 -15.54 1.59
CA LEU A 268 -0.18 -15.43 0.24
C LEU A 268 -0.10 -13.99 -0.27
N SER A 269 -0.79 -13.05 0.36
CA SER A 269 -0.65 -11.61 0.08
C SER A 269 0.66 -11.03 0.59
N VAL A 270 1.30 -11.65 1.59
CA VAL A 270 2.51 -11.11 2.25
C VAL A 270 3.66 -10.89 1.27
N PRO A 271 4.05 -11.83 0.40
CA PRO A 271 5.11 -11.60 -0.60
C PRO A 271 4.80 -10.42 -1.53
N LEU A 272 3.53 -10.25 -1.95
CA LEU A 272 3.12 -9.13 -2.81
C LEU A 272 3.26 -7.79 -2.07
N LEU A 273 2.88 -7.75 -0.79
CA LEU A 273 2.98 -6.56 0.05
C LEU A 273 4.43 -6.21 0.41
N LEU A 274 5.29 -7.21 0.60
CA LEU A 274 6.73 -7.00 0.77
C LEU A 274 7.40 -6.49 -0.51
N ALA A 275 6.88 -6.84 -1.67
CA ALA A 275 7.35 -6.31 -2.97
C ALA A 275 6.86 -4.88 -3.24
N TYR A 276 6.05 -4.27 -2.38
CA TYR A 276 5.58 -2.89 -2.55
C TYR A 276 6.74 -1.90 -2.45
N ASN A 277 6.86 -1.04 -3.46
CA ASN A 277 7.96 -0.08 -3.57
C ASN A 277 7.71 1.29 -2.91
N GLY A 278 6.59 1.46 -2.22
CA GLY A 278 6.21 2.72 -1.57
C GLY A 278 5.71 3.80 -2.54
N GLN A 279 5.56 3.50 -3.83
CA GLN A 279 5.13 4.48 -4.84
C GLN A 279 3.70 4.23 -5.30
N ARG A 280 2.93 5.31 -5.50
CA ARG A 280 1.54 5.20 -5.99
C ARG A 280 1.45 4.58 -7.40
N GLY A 281 2.43 4.86 -8.27
CA GLY A 281 2.36 4.56 -9.70
C GLY A 281 1.81 5.74 -10.51
N THR A 282 2.07 5.72 -11.82
CA THR A 282 1.79 6.83 -12.75
C THR A 282 0.34 6.90 -13.24
N ALA A 283 -0.39 5.79 -13.27
CA ALA A 283 -1.77 5.73 -13.73
C ALA A 283 -2.72 6.36 -12.69
N ASP A 284 -3.63 7.21 -13.12
CA ASP A 284 -4.69 7.75 -12.25
C ASP A 284 -5.92 6.84 -12.23
N ILE A 285 -5.85 5.77 -11.45
CA ILE A 285 -6.94 4.81 -11.26
C ILE A 285 -7.83 5.13 -10.05
N GLY A 286 -7.64 6.31 -9.43
CA GLY A 286 -8.32 6.65 -8.17
C GLY A 286 -9.84 6.58 -8.26
N LYS A 287 -10.43 7.17 -9.31
CA LYS A 287 -11.89 7.15 -9.53
C LYS A 287 -12.39 5.75 -9.86
N LEU A 288 -11.69 5.03 -10.75
CA LEU A 288 -12.03 3.65 -11.11
C LEU A 288 -12.08 2.76 -9.88
N PHE A 289 -11.08 2.88 -8.98
CA PHE A 289 -10.99 2.10 -7.77
C PHE A 289 -12.20 2.24 -6.85
N TYR A 290 -12.74 3.47 -6.68
CA TYR A 290 -13.92 3.68 -5.84
C TYR A 290 -15.19 3.15 -6.49
N TRP A 291 -15.41 3.40 -7.79
CA TRP A 291 -16.62 2.96 -8.49
C TRP A 291 -16.64 1.46 -8.78
N TYR A 292 -15.48 0.84 -8.89
CA TYR A 292 -15.39 -0.58 -9.16
C TYR A 292 -16.12 -1.42 -8.11
N TYR A 293 -16.01 -1.02 -6.82
CA TYR A 293 -16.59 -1.80 -5.73
C TYR A 293 -18.14 -1.95 -5.85
N PRO A 294 -18.95 -0.88 -5.94
CA PRO A 294 -20.38 -1.06 -6.12
C PRO A 294 -20.75 -1.66 -7.48
N VAL A 295 -20.04 -1.31 -8.56
CA VAL A 295 -20.39 -1.77 -9.90
C VAL A 295 -20.22 -3.29 -10.04
N HIS A 296 -19.07 -3.85 -9.61
CA HIS A 296 -18.85 -5.30 -9.74
C HIS A 296 -19.85 -6.12 -8.91
N LEU A 297 -20.27 -5.63 -7.74
CA LEU A 297 -21.29 -6.29 -6.92
C LEU A 297 -22.64 -6.31 -7.63
N VAL A 298 -23.07 -5.18 -8.21
CA VAL A 298 -24.33 -5.11 -8.96
C VAL A 298 -24.30 -6.03 -10.19
N VAL A 299 -23.18 -6.07 -10.92
CA VAL A 299 -23.02 -6.95 -12.08
C VAL A 299 -23.08 -8.43 -11.67
N ILE A 300 -22.32 -8.83 -10.65
CA ILE A 300 -22.30 -10.23 -10.19
C ILE A 300 -23.68 -10.64 -9.65
N TYR A 301 -24.32 -9.78 -8.85
CA TYR A 301 -25.67 -10.03 -8.38
C TYR A 301 -26.69 -10.14 -9.52
N GLY A 302 -26.65 -9.22 -10.48
CA GLY A 302 -27.51 -9.30 -11.67
C GLY A 302 -27.31 -10.59 -12.47
N MET A 303 -26.05 -11.06 -12.59
CA MET A 303 -25.75 -12.34 -13.23
C MET A 303 -26.30 -13.53 -12.42
N SER A 304 -26.24 -13.48 -11.09
CA SER A 304 -26.77 -14.55 -10.24
C SER A 304 -28.29 -14.71 -10.30
N LEU A 305 -29.02 -13.67 -10.73
CA LEU A 305 -30.46 -13.75 -10.95
C LEU A 305 -30.82 -14.39 -12.30
N LEU A 306 -29.85 -14.56 -13.21
CA LEU A 306 -30.06 -15.13 -14.55
C LEU A 306 -29.67 -16.62 -14.63
N ILE A 307 -28.98 -17.13 -13.61
CA ILE A 307 -28.53 -18.52 -13.45
C ILE A 307 -29.43 -19.25 -12.47
#